data_30feeacbb02993afcf27d20b7389536c
#
_entry.id   30feeacbb02993afcf27d20b7389536c
#
_cell.length_a   1.000
_cell.length_b   1.000
_cell.length_c   1.000
_cell.angle_alpha   90.00
_cell.angle_beta   90.00
_cell.angle_gamma   90.00
#
_symmetry.space_group_name_H-M   'P 1'
#
loop_
_entity.id
_entity.type
_entity.pdbx_description
1 polymer ?
#
loop_
_entity_poly.entity_id
_entity_poly.type
_entity_poly.pdbx_seq_one_letter_code
_entity_poly.pdbx_strand_id
1 'polypeptide(L)'
;YLVCTNGRHDRCCATYGRPLAQELVATVGERVWECSHVGGDRFAANLVCLPDGRYFGRVGPEEGPKVVDRYERGLIDLDHYRGRCSDPWVVQAAEWFARRRTGLLGMDQLFLAGHRRLDREVSAVRFLAADGSWLRVVVRAARTAEPRLLTCSSAEPEPPLTFTLLELRAESP
;
A
#
# COMPACT_ATOMS: atom_id res chain seq x y z
N TYR A 1 13.94 -2.39 6.58
CA TYR A 1 12.86 -3.18 5.99
C TYR A 1 12.15 -3.94 7.10
N LEU A 2 10.86 -3.66 7.35
CA LEU A 2 10.07 -4.35 8.35
C LEU A 2 9.16 -5.36 7.69
N VAL A 3 9.29 -6.64 8.04
CA VAL A 3 8.42 -7.71 7.55
C VAL A 3 7.54 -8.23 8.68
N CYS A 4 6.21 -8.20 8.49
CA CYS A 4 5.28 -8.75 9.47
C CYS A 4 5.32 -10.28 9.48
N THR A 5 5.72 -10.87 10.62
CA THR A 5 5.81 -12.33 10.80
C THR A 5 4.99 -12.84 11.99
N ASN A 6 4.07 -12.01 12.52
CA ASN A 6 3.32 -12.28 13.74
C ASN A 6 2.19 -13.31 13.56
N GLY A 7 2.54 -14.58 13.54
CA GLY A 7 1.59 -15.69 13.46
C GLY A 7 0.64 -15.85 14.65
N ARG A 8 0.90 -15.16 15.78
CA ARG A 8 -0.03 -15.15 16.92
C ARG A 8 -1.23 -14.24 16.67
N HIS A 9 -1.05 -13.18 15.86
CA HIS A 9 -2.14 -12.29 15.46
C HIS A 9 -2.92 -12.89 14.29
N ASP A 10 -2.22 -13.24 13.20
CA ASP A 10 -2.79 -13.94 12.06
C ASP A 10 -1.78 -14.92 11.47
N ARG A 11 -2.19 -16.16 11.26
CA ARG A 11 -1.34 -17.22 10.71
C ARG A 11 -0.76 -16.85 9.35
N CYS A 12 -1.50 -16.10 8.52
CA CYS A 12 -1.02 -15.63 7.22
C CYS A 12 0.28 -14.82 7.35
N CYS A 13 0.41 -13.98 8.39
CA CYS A 13 1.60 -13.16 8.60
C CYS A 13 2.85 -14.01 8.78
N ALA A 14 2.78 -15.13 9.53
CA ALA A 14 3.92 -16.04 9.67
C ALA A 14 4.13 -16.88 8.40
N THR A 15 3.04 -17.39 7.79
CA THR A 15 3.12 -18.29 6.63
C THR A 15 3.79 -17.63 5.45
N TYR A 16 3.44 -16.37 5.16
CA TYR A 16 3.96 -15.63 4.01
C TYR A 16 5.11 -14.71 4.37
N GLY A 17 5.12 -14.13 5.58
CA GLY A 17 6.13 -13.17 5.98
C GLY A 17 7.48 -13.79 6.30
N ARG A 18 7.55 -14.97 6.93
CA ARG A 18 8.83 -15.60 7.25
C ARG A 18 9.66 -15.97 6.03
N PRO A 19 9.10 -16.60 4.97
CA PRO A 19 9.86 -16.84 3.74
C PRO A 19 10.36 -15.54 3.09
N LEU A 20 9.53 -14.50 3.07
CA LEU A 20 9.95 -13.18 2.58
C LEU A 20 11.10 -12.61 3.42
N ALA A 21 11.00 -12.64 4.75
CA ALA A 21 12.03 -12.11 5.63
C ALA A 21 13.37 -12.86 5.42
N GLN A 22 13.35 -14.18 5.30
CA GLN A 22 14.54 -15.00 5.03
C GLN A 22 15.20 -14.61 3.70
N GLU A 23 14.43 -14.47 2.63
CA GLU A 23 14.95 -14.07 1.33
C GLU A 23 15.54 -12.65 1.35
N LEU A 24 14.87 -11.72 2.01
CA LEU A 24 15.37 -10.36 2.16
C LEU A 24 16.63 -10.28 3.02
N VAL A 25 16.75 -11.09 4.07
CA VAL A 25 18.02 -11.20 4.85
C VAL A 25 19.15 -11.67 3.97
N ALA A 26 18.93 -12.65 3.09
CA ALA A 26 19.94 -13.09 2.13
C ALA A 26 20.33 -11.99 1.12
N THR A 27 19.40 -11.08 0.80
CA THR A 27 19.60 -10.02 -0.21
C THR A 27 20.23 -8.75 0.37
N VAL A 28 19.70 -8.26 1.52
CA VAL A 28 20.07 -6.94 2.09
C VAL A 28 20.56 -7.02 3.54
N GLY A 29 20.73 -8.22 4.09
CA GLY A 29 21.38 -8.47 5.36
C GLY A 29 20.65 -7.88 6.58
N GLU A 30 21.42 -7.26 7.47
CA GLU A 30 20.95 -6.74 8.76
C GLU A 30 19.95 -5.60 8.67
N ARG A 31 19.65 -5.09 7.49
CA ARG A 31 18.62 -4.06 7.27
C ARG A 31 17.20 -4.62 7.34
N VAL A 32 17.03 -5.93 7.47
CA VAL A 32 15.73 -6.60 7.57
C VAL A 32 15.38 -6.92 9.01
N TRP A 33 14.16 -6.56 9.41
CA TRP A 33 13.65 -6.81 10.74
C TRP A 33 12.30 -7.52 10.68
N GLU A 34 12.17 -8.59 11.41
CA GLU A 34 10.86 -9.16 11.69
C GLU A 34 10.13 -8.30 12.70
N CYS A 35 8.86 -8.01 12.45
CA CYS A 35 8.07 -7.19 13.35
C CYS A 35 6.73 -7.83 13.70
N SER A 36 6.10 -7.31 14.75
CA SER A 36 4.74 -7.64 15.11
C SER A 36 3.75 -7.07 14.08
N HIS A 37 2.47 -7.25 14.34
CA HIS A 37 1.41 -6.80 13.47
C HIS A 37 1.53 -5.34 13.01
N VAL A 38 1.53 -5.13 11.69
CA VAL A 38 1.60 -3.81 11.04
C VAL A 38 0.29 -3.40 10.34
N GLY A 39 -0.76 -4.21 10.50
CA GLY A 39 -2.03 -4.02 9.80
C GLY A 39 -2.07 -4.64 8.40
N GLY A 40 -3.29 -5.01 7.97
CA GLY A 40 -3.52 -5.52 6.63
C GLY A 40 -3.17 -7.00 6.43
N ASP A 41 -3.54 -7.87 7.36
CA ASP A 41 -3.27 -9.32 7.31
C ASP A 41 -3.72 -9.97 6.01
N ARG A 42 -4.87 -9.52 5.47
CA ARG A 42 -5.39 -9.96 4.16
C ARG A 42 -4.44 -9.71 2.97
N PHE A 43 -3.37 -8.97 3.21
CA PHE A 43 -2.34 -8.66 2.22
C PHE A 43 -0.96 -9.22 2.62
N ALA A 44 -0.93 -10.23 3.48
CA ALA A 44 0.33 -10.90 3.82
C ALA A 44 0.98 -11.53 2.56
N ALA A 45 2.31 -11.50 2.39
CA ALA A 45 3.24 -10.87 3.30
C ALA A 45 3.23 -9.34 3.17
N ASN A 46 3.38 -8.66 4.31
CA ASN A 46 3.46 -7.20 4.36
C ASN A 46 4.90 -6.76 4.62
N LEU A 47 5.38 -5.85 3.80
CA LEU A 47 6.69 -5.22 3.88
C LEU A 47 6.50 -3.71 4.06
N VAL A 48 7.21 -3.11 5.03
CA VAL A 48 7.27 -1.66 5.21
C VAL A 48 8.71 -1.20 5.01
N CYS A 49 8.93 -0.28 4.07
CA CYS A 49 10.23 0.30 3.79
C CYS A 49 10.37 1.64 4.51
N LEU A 50 11.40 1.75 5.34
CA LEU A 50 11.74 2.97 6.09
C LEU A 50 12.96 3.66 5.43
N PRO A 51 13.11 4.99 5.60
CA PRO A 51 12.35 5.88 6.49
C PRO A 51 11.00 6.36 5.95
N ASP A 52 10.68 6.17 4.67
CA ASP A 52 9.50 6.76 4.01
C ASP A 52 8.16 6.16 4.46
N GLY A 53 8.18 5.02 5.15
CA GLY A 53 6.97 4.30 5.56
C GLY A 53 6.14 3.79 4.37
N ARG A 54 6.81 3.42 3.27
CA ARG A 54 6.13 2.84 2.10
C ARG A 54 5.72 1.41 2.41
N TYR A 55 4.46 1.14 2.15
CA TYR A 55 3.81 -0.12 2.50
C TYR A 55 3.57 -0.96 1.26
N PHE A 56 4.03 -2.21 1.29
CA PHE A 56 3.83 -3.18 0.22
C PHE A 56 3.13 -4.42 0.79
N GLY A 57 2.24 -5.02 0.02
CA GLY A 57 1.52 -6.22 0.44
C GLY A 57 1.50 -7.28 -0.64
N ARG A 58 1.27 -8.52 -0.24
CA ARG A 58 1.32 -9.71 -1.10
C ARG A 58 2.68 -9.90 -1.77
N VAL A 59 3.71 -9.50 -1.06
CA VAL A 59 5.10 -9.63 -1.54
C VAL A 59 5.56 -11.06 -1.27
N GLY A 60 5.74 -11.84 -2.31
CA GLY A 60 6.35 -13.17 -2.20
C GLY A 60 7.87 -13.09 -2.03
N PRO A 61 8.53 -14.21 -1.66
CA PRO A 61 9.99 -14.24 -1.54
C PRO A 61 10.70 -13.90 -2.86
N GLU A 62 10.18 -14.30 -4.01
CA GLU A 62 10.77 -14.01 -5.33
C GLU A 62 10.64 -12.54 -5.75
N GLU A 63 9.57 -11.87 -5.31
CA GLU A 63 9.30 -10.46 -5.60
C GLU A 63 9.98 -9.52 -4.62
N GLY A 64 10.24 -9.97 -3.38
CA GLY A 64 10.82 -9.15 -2.32
C GLY A 64 12.09 -8.41 -2.73
N PRO A 65 13.13 -9.09 -3.26
CA PRO A 65 14.34 -8.42 -3.74
C PRO A 65 14.09 -7.36 -4.81
N LYS A 66 13.13 -7.58 -5.71
CA LYS A 66 12.77 -6.63 -6.77
C LYS A 66 12.08 -5.39 -6.21
N VAL A 67 11.18 -5.58 -5.22
CA VAL A 67 10.50 -4.47 -4.51
C VAL A 67 11.53 -3.61 -3.79
N VAL A 68 12.49 -4.24 -3.11
CA VAL A 68 13.57 -3.55 -2.39
C VAL A 68 14.50 -2.81 -3.36
N ASP A 69 14.95 -3.44 -4.46
CA ASP A 69 15.79 -2.80 -5.46
C ASP A 69 15.09 -1.55 -6.08
N ARG A 70 13.80 -1.65 -6.39
CA ARG A 70 13.03 -0.50 -6.86
C ARG A 70 12.96 0.61 -5.82
N TYR A 71 12.67 0.26 -4.57
CA TYR A 71 12.62 1.23 -3.47
C TYR A 71 13.96 1.95 -3.30
N GLU A 72 15.08 1.25 -3.33
CA GLU A 72 16.42 1.84 -3.21
C GLU A 72 16.78 2.78 -4.37
N ARG A 73 16.19 2.56 -5.53
CA ARG A 73 16.29 3.47 -6.69
C ARG A 73 15.28 4.61 -6.65
N GLY A 74 14.55 4.80 -5.56
CA GLY A 74 13.50 5.81 -5.45
C GLY A 74 12.24 5.52 -6.26
N LEU A 75 11.97 4.25 -6.60
CA LEU A 75 10.83 3.84 -7.41
C LEU A 75 9.81 3.03 -6.60
N ILE A 76 8.55 3.19 -6.95
CA ILE A 76 7.43 2.42 -6.39
C ILE A 76 7.20 1.16 -7.24
N ASP A 77 7.19 -0.01 -6.60
CA ASP A 77 6.63 -1.21 -7.19
C ASP A 77 5.11 -1.20 -7.04
N LEU A 78 4.42 -0.76 -8.08
CA LEU A 78 2.98 -0.44 -8.01
C LEU A 78 2.09 -1.67 -7.83
N ASP A 79 2.54 -2.85 -8.24
CA ASP A 79 1.76 -4.08 -8.15
C ASP A 79 1.60 -4.54 -6.69
N HIS A 80 2.59 -4.25 -5.85
CA HIS A 80 2.57 -4.54 -4.43
C HIS A 80 2.26 -3.31 -3.55
N TYR A 81 2.28 -2.10 -4.11
CA TYR A 81 2.18 -0.86 -3.37
C TYR A 81 0.82 -0.65 -2.71
N ARG A 82 0.84 -0.23 -1.45
CA ARG A 82 -0.35 0.04 -0.65
C ARG A 82 -0.41 1.45 -0.09
N GLY A 83 0.55 2.30 -0.43
CA GLY A 83 0.62 3.69 0.05
C GLY A 83 1.62 3.90 1.18
N ARG A 84 1.60 5.07 1.77
CA ARG A 84 2.39 5.39 2.97
C ARG A 84 1.61 5.05 4.22
N CYS A 85 2.28 4.50 5.23
CA CYS A 85 1.65 4.14 6.50
C CYS A 85 1.09 5.35 7.28
N SER A 86 1.57 6.56 7.00
CA SER A 86 1.09 7.81 7.58
C SER A 86 -0.22 8.33 6.98
N ASP A 87 -0.62 7.82 5.80
CA ASP A 87 -1.73 8.37 5.06
C ASP A 87 -3.03 7.59 5.31
N PRO A 88 -4.20 8.25 5.34
CA PRO A 88 -5.49 7.57 5.37
C PRO A 88 -5.67 6.62 4.18
N TRP A 89 -6.37 5.52 4.38
CA TRP A 89 -6.56 4.49 3.33
C TRP A 89 -7.13 5.02 2.03
N VAL A 90 -8.03 6.01 2.10
CA VAL A 90 -8.59 6.65 0.89
C VAL A 90 -7.53 7.44 0.13
N VAL A 91 -6.58 8.05 0.83
CA VAL A 91 -5.44 8.76 0.22
C VAL A 91 -4.47 7.76 -0.41
N GLN A 92 -4.18 6.65 0.28
CA GLN A 92 -3.36 5.56 -0.25
C GLN A 92 -3.96 5.00 -1.56
N ALA A 93 -5.28 4.78 -1.58
CA ALA A 93 -5.97 4.32 -2.78
C ALA A 93 -5.94 5.37 -3.91
N ALA A 94 -6.15 6.65 -3.58
CA ALA A 94 -6.08 7.74 -4.56
C ALA A 94 -4.67 7.87 -5.16
N GLU A 95 -3.61 7.75 -4.35
CA GLU A 95 -2.23 7.75 -4.82
C GLU A 95 -1.98 6.57 -5.77
N TRP A 96 -2.46 5.37 -5.42
CA TRP A 96 -2.34 4.21 -6.29
C TRP A 96 -3.01 4.43 -7.65
N PHE A 97 -4.25 4.96 -7.67
CA PHE A 97 -4.95 5.27 -8.91
C PHE A 97 -4.23 6.34 -9.74
N ALA A 98 -3.72 7.40 -9.09
CA ALA A 98 -2.96 8.44 -9.75
C ALA A 98 -1.72 7.86 -10.45
N ARG A 99 -0.89 7.10 -9.72
CA ARG A 99 0.31 6.46 -10.23
C ARG A 99 0.01 5.47 -11.36
N ARG A 100 -1.03 4.66 -11.19
CA ARG A 100 -1.45 3.70 -12.22
C ARG A 100 -1.87 4.37 -13.52
N ARG A 101 -2.52 5.53 -13.42
CA ARG A 101 -3.01 6.27 -14.59
C ARG A 101 -1.94 7.10 -15.29
N THR A 102 -1.03 7.67 -14.51
CA THR A 102 -0.01 8.61 -15.02
C THR A 102 1.33 7.96 -15.32
N GLY A 103 1.63 6.80 -14.73
CA GLY A 103 2.95 6.17 -14.83
C GLY A 103 4.02 6.84 -13.95
N LEU A 104 3.66 7.77 -13.05
CA LEU A 104 4.58 8.42 -12.12
C LEU A 104 4.99 7.47 -10.99
N LEU A 105 6.05 6.71 -11.22
CA LEU A 105 6.53 5.68 -10.30
C LEU A 105 7.65 6.14 -9.37
N GLY A 106 8.27 7.30 -9.61
CA GLY A 106 9.25 7.89 -8.68
C GLY A 106 8.59 8.29 -7.36
N MET A 107 9.27 8.04 -6.25
CA MET A 107 8.76 8.38 -4.90
C MET A 107 8.59 9.90 -4.72
N ASP A 108 9.41 10.67 -5.40
CA ASP A 108 9.45 12.14 -5.42
C ASP A 108 8.66 12.76 -6.58
N GLN A 109 7.90 11.97 -7.33
CA GLN A 109 7.14 12.46 -8.47
C GLN A 109 5.69 12.85 -8.16
N LEU A 110 5.18 12.47 -6.98
CA LEU A 110 3.79 12.74 -6.61
C LEU A 110 3.69 13.03 -5.11
N PHE A 111 3.23 14.22 -4.76
CA PHE A 111 3.13 14.71 -3.39
C PHE A 111 1.67 14.97 -3.00
N LEU A 112 1.25 14.46 -1.84
CA LEU A 112 -0.06 14.77 -1.29
C LEU A 112 -0.15 16.26 -0.96
N ALA A 113 -1.10 16.95 -1.60
CA ALA A 113 -1.33 18.38 -1.40
C ALA A 113 -2.60 18.66 -0.57
N GLY A 114 -3.54 17.72 -0.53
CA GLY A 114 -4.73 17.86 0.28
C GLY A 114 -5.71 16.71 0.13
N HIS A 115 -6.55 16.57 1.15
CA HIS A 115 -7.63 15.60 1.18
C HIS A 115 -8.88 16.23 1.76
N ARG A 116 -10.02 16.06 1.10
CA ARG A 116 -11.32 16.54 1.55
C ARG A 116 -12.38 15.45 1.36
N ARG A 117 -13.11 15.17 2.41
CA ARG A 117 -14.31 14.33 2.35
C ARG A 117 -15.45 15.11 1.68
N LEU A 118 -16.05 14.54 0.64
CA LEU A 118 -17.17 15.14 -0.10
C LEU A 118 -18.51 14.67 0.46
N ASP A 119 -18.61 13.38 0.81
CA ASP A 119 -19.75 12.78 1.49
C ASP A 119 -19.30 11.61 2.39
N ARG A 120 -20.25 10.74 2.81
CA ARG A 120 -19.97 9.61 3.70
C ARG A 120 -18.96 8.62 3.12
N GLU A 121 -18.99 8.40 1.81
CA GLU A 121 -18.18 7.40 1.13
C GLU A 121 -17.17 8.00 0.14
N VAL A 122 -17.36 9.25 -0.27
CA VAL A 122 -16.59 9.87 -1.35
C VAL A 122 -15.63 10.92 -0.81
N SER A 123 -14.41 10.84 -1.28
CA SER A 123 -13.34 11.79 -0.97
C SER A 123 -12.65 12.29 -2.22
N ALA A 124 -12.25 13.56 -2.21
CA ALA A 124 -11.35 14.14 -3.19
C ALA A 124 -9.96 14.30 -2.58
N VAL A 125 -8.96 13.84 -3.31
CA VAL A 125 -7.53 13.96 -2.95
C VAL A 125 -6.83 14.75 -4.04
N ARG A 126 -6.00 15.70 -3.64
CA ARG A 126 -5.18 16.51 -4.56
C ARG A 126 -3.73 16.13 -4.41
N PHE A 127 -3.06 15.96 -5.53
CA PHE A 127 -1.64 15.74 -5.61
C PHE A 127 -0.98 16.81 -6.46
N LEU A 128 0.25 17.17 -6.07
CA LEU A 128 1.16 17.96 -6.87
C LEU A 128 2.18 17.01 -7.48
N ALA A 129 2.30 16.99 -8.80
CA ALA A 129 3.34 16.23 -9.48
C ALA A 129 4.65 17.06 -9.57
N ALA A 130 5.78 16.38 -9.74
CA ALA A 130 7.11 17.01 -9.77
C ALA A 130 7.29 18.00 -10.95
N ASP A 131 6.50 17.84 -12.01
CA ASP A 131 6.47 18.78 -13.15
C ASP A 131 5.62 20.04 -12.90
N GLY A 132 5.08 20.19 -11.68
CA GLY A 132 4.21 21.30 -11.29
C GLY A 132 2.73 21.10 -11.64
N SER A 133 2.36 20.02 -12.32
CA SER A 133 0.96 19.75 -12.64
C SER A 133 0.19 19.29 -11.39
N TRP A 134 -1.10 19.60 -11.37
CA TRP A 134 -2.01 19.23 -10.29
C TRP A 134 -2.93 18.11 -10.75
N LEU A 135 -3.12 17.12 -9.88
CA LEU A 135 -4.05 16.02 -10.10
C LEU A 135 -5.13 16.02 -9.01
N ARG A 136 -6.38 15.94 -9.45
CA ARG A 136 -7.51 15.67 -8.57
C ARG A 136 -8.00 14.26 -8.79
N VAL A 137 -8.10 13.50 -7.70
CA VAL A 137 -8.56 12.11 -7.69
C VAL A 137 -9.75 11.99 -6.76
N VAL A 138 -10.89 11.54 -7.28
CA VAL A 138 -12.10 11.30 -6.49
C VAL A 138 -12.28 9.80 -6.33
N VAL A 139 -12.36 9.36 -5.09
CA VAL A 139 -12.43 7.94 -4.72
C VAL A 139 -13.66 7.69 -3.85
N ARG A 140 -14.40 6.63 -4.18
CA ARG A 140 -15.41 6.05 -3.30
C ARG A 140 -14.79 4.94 -2.48
N ALA A 141 -15.00 4.97 -1.16
CA ALA A 141 -14.65 3.91 -0.22
C ALA A 141 -15.94 3.28 0.32
N ALA A 142 -16.24 2.06 -0.11
CA ALA A 142 -17.46 1.37 0.28
C ALA A 142 -17.18 -0.09 0.61
N ARG A 143 -18.00 -0.70 1.48
CA ARG A 143 -17.95 -2.14 1.71
C ARG A 143 -18.67 -2.86 0.58
N THR A 144 -18.09 -3.98 0.09
CA THR A 144 -18.74 -4.81 -0.94
C THR A 144 -19.96 -5.53 -0.39
N ALA A 145 -20.87 -5.91 -1.27
CA ALA A 145 -22.04 -6.71 -0.89
C ALA A 145 -21.69 -8.18 -0.59
N GLU A 146 -20.54 -8.68 -1.05
CA GLU A 146 -20.12 -10.07 -0.89
C GLU A 146 -19.13 -10.21 0.28
N PRO A 147 -19.58 -10.74 1.44
CA PRO A 147 -18.70 -11.05 2.54
C PRO A 147 -17.69 -12.14 2.18
N ARG A 148 -16.46 -12.04 2.71
CA ARG A 148 -15.43 -13.06 2.60
C ARG A 148 -14.55 -13.09 3.85
N LEU A 149 -13.85 -14.19 4.08
CA LEU A 149 -12.85 -14.24 5.12
C LEU A 149 -11.72 -13.27 4.76
N LEU A 150 -11.47 -12.28 5.61
CA LEU A 150 -10.47 -11.24 5.35
C LEU A 150 -9.06 -11.65 5.77
N THR A 151 -8.96 -12.58 6.72
CA THR A 151 -7.68 -13.10 7.24
C THR A 151 -7.78 -14.61 7.45
N CYS A 152 -6.64 -15.27 7.66
CA CYS A 152 -6.62 -16.72 7.98
C CYS A 152 -7.22 -17.04 9.35
N SER A 153 -7.31 -16.06 10.25
CA SER A 153 -7.85 -16.19 11.60
C SER A 153 -9.30 -15.71 11.72
N SER A 154 -9.89 -15.20 10.64
CA SER A 154 -11.29 -14.77 10.65
C SER A 154 -12.22 -15.97 10.85
N ALA A 155 -13.11 -15.87 11.85
CA ALA A 155 -14.14 -16.88 12.11
C ALA A 155 -15.35 -16.72 11.17
N GLU A 156 -15.66 -15.48 10.79
CA GLU A 156 -16.82 -15.14 9.98
C GLU A 156 -16.44 -14.29 8.76
N PRO A 157 -17.16 -14.43 7.64
CA PRO A 157 -17.00 -13.56 6.49
C PRO A 157 -17.45 -12.12 6.80
N GLU A 158 -16.68 -11.14 6.36
CA GLU A 158 -17.01 -9.71 6.47
C GLU A 158 -16.98 -9.03 5.10
N PRO A 159 -17.83 -8.02 4.89
CA PRO A 159 -17.77 -7.19 3.68
C PRO A 159 -16.44 -6.40 3.64
N PRO A 160 -15.52 -6.68 2.70
CA PRO A 160 -14.27 -5.93 2.60
C PRO A 160 -14.51 -4.49 2.18
N LEU A 161 -13.74 -3.57 2.76
CA LEU A 161 -13.65 -2.21 2.26
C LEU A 161 -12.92 -2.22 0.91
N THR A 162 -13.52 -1.59 -0.08
CA THR A 162 -12.98 -1.44 -1.44
C THR A 162 -12.96 0.02 -1.84
N PHE A 163 -12.09 0.33 -2.79
CA PHE A 163 -11.94 1.67 -3.33
C PHE A 163 -12.21 1.66 -4.82
N THR A 164 -13.02 2.62 -5.28
CA THR A 164 -13.37 2.79 -6.69
C THR A 164 -12.98 4.19 -7.14
N LEU A 165 -12.23 4.29 -8.22
CA LEU A 165 -11.94 5.57 -8.86
C LEU A 165 -13.21 6.11 -9.51
N LEU A 166 -13.64 7.29 -9.12
CA LEU A 166 -14.78 7.99 -9.72
C LEU A 166 -14.31 9.03 -10.75
N GLU A 167 -13.23 9.74 -10.43
CA GLU A 167 -12.68 10.80 -11.30
C GLU A 167 -11.17 10.89 -11.10
N LEU A 168 -10.45 11.09 -12.18
CA LEU A 168 -9.06 11.52 -12.17
C LEU A 168 -8.86 12.54 -13.30
N ARG A 169 -8.47 13.74 -12.94
CA ARG A 169 -8.22 14.81 -13.91
C ARG A 169 -7.06 15.70 -13.49
N ALA A 170 -6.44 16.34 -14.47
CA ALA A 170 -5.59 17.50 -14.22
C ALA A 170 -6.44 18.65 -13.67
N GLU A 171 -5.89 19.43 -12.77
CA GLU A 171 -6.54 20.58 -12.15
C GLU A 171 -5.61 21.79 -12.24
N SER A 172 -6.18 22.96 -12.36
CA SER A 172 -5.42 24.20 -12.20
C SER A 172 -5.04 24.43 -10.73
N PRO A 173 -3.94 25.12 -10.46
CA PRO A 173 -3.48 25.44 -9.11
C PRO A 173 -4.53 26.08 -8.22
#